data_19f0cdda163bfbc869b905a790b51de0
#
_entry.id   19f0cdda163bfbc869b905a790b51de0
#
_cell.length_a   1.000
_cell.length_b   1.000
_cell.length_c   1.000
_cell.angle_alpha   90.00
_cell.angle_beta   90.00
_cell.angle_gamma   90.00
#
_symmetry.space_group_name_H-M   'P 1'
#
loop_
_entity.id
_entity.type
_entity.pdbx_description
1 polymer ?
#
loop_
_entity_poly.entity_id
_entity_poly.type
_entity_poly.pdbx_seq_one_letter_code
_entity_poly.pdbx_strand_id
1 'polypeptide(L)'
;MTRFAYIRRDGRCVLRADGHAAYCPGSDIVCAGASALVCALAGALDALGAQGVQRTLCAGHAAIAADDRADVRAAFTVAVTGLRQLAAAYPGHVAEDTGRVPAQETKPNGSAAAGRCPGAVPGSGQQRKKET
;
A
#
# COMPACT_ATOMS: atom_id res chain seq x y z
N MET A 1 -16.13 -0.59 0.15
CA MET A 1 -15.37 -1.46 1.08
C MET A 1 -13.95 -1.59 0.58
N THR A 2 -12.98 -1.44 1.44
CA THR A 2 -11.58 -1.76 1.16
C THR A 2 -11.35 -3.25 1.39
N ARG A 3 -10.83 -3.95 0.40
CA ARG A 3 -10.43 -5.36 0.50
C ARG A 3 -8.92 -5.45 0.41
N PHE A 4 -8.29 -6.18 1.30
CA PHE A 4 -6.85 -6.41 1.26
C PHE A 4 -6.52 -7.90 1.31
N ALA A 5 -5.39 -8.26 0.73
CA ALA A 5 -4.85 -9.61 0.77
C ALA A 5 -3.33 -9.56 0.98
N TYR A 6 -2.83 -10.42 1.84
CA TYR A 6 -1.40 -10.60 2.07
C TYR A 6 -0.99 -12.03 1.75
N ILE A 7 0.05 -12.15 0.96
CA ILE A 7 0.55 -13.45 0.51
C ILE A 7 2.06 -13.48 0.65
N ARG A 8 2.56 -14.61 1.13
CA ARG A 8 3.97 -15.00 1.03
C ARG A 8 4.07 -16.21 0.14
N ARG A 9 4.73 -16.06 -0.98
CA ARG A 9 4.90 -17.12 -1.97
C ARG A 9 6.14 -16.91 -2.81
N ASP A 10 6.82 -17.99 -3.16
CA ASP A 10 7.97 -17.99 -4.09
C ASP A 10 9.07 -16.98 -3.68
N GLY A 11 9.36 -16.90 -2.38
CA GLY A 11 10.37 -15.98 -1.85
C GLY A 11 9.97 -14.50 -1.89
N ARG A 12 8.68 -14.20 -1.98
CA ARG A 12 8.15 -12.83 -2.02
C ARG A 12 7.06 -12.60 -0.99
N CYS A 13 7.02 -11.37 -0.47
CA CYS A 13 5.90 -10.84 0.29
C CYS A 13 5.11 -9.91 -0.61
N VAL A 14 3.78 -10.05 -0.65
CA VAL A 14 2.89 -9.24 -1.47
C VAL A 14 1.68 -8.79 -0.65
N LEU A 15 1.44 -7.50 -0.58
CA LEU A 15 0.22 -6.89 -0.04
C LEU A 15 -0.52 -6.19 -1.17
N ARG A 16 -1.81 -6.46 -1.28
CA ARG A 16 -2.73 -5.74 -2.17
C ARG A 16 -3.89 -5.18 -1.35
N ALA A 17 -4.34 -4.00 -1.71
CA ALA A 17 -5.53 -3.39 -1.14
C ALA A 17 -6.29 -2.66 -2.24
N ASP A 18 -7.57 -2.92 -2.35
CA ASP A 18 -8.44 -2.41 -3.40
C ASP A 18 -9.74 -1.85 -2.81
N GLY A 19 -10.25 -0.78 -3.41
CA GLY A 19 -11.49 -0.14 -3.05
C GLY A 19 -11.33 1.00 -2.05
N HIS A 20 -12.47 1.56 -1.67
CA HIS A 20 -12.58 2.62 -0.67
C HIS A 20 -13.40 2.12 0.51
N ALA A 21 -13.04 2.52 1.73
CA ALA A 21 -13.74 2.12 2.94
C ALA A 21 -15.20 2.60 2.96
N ALA A 22 -15.48 3.75 2.33
CA ALA A 22 -16.80 4.37 2.25
C ALA A 22 -17.46 4.55 3.63
N TYR A 23 -16.64 4.83 4.64
CA TYR A 23 -17.10 5.07 6.01
C TYR A 23 -17.77 6.43 6.16
N CYS A 24 -17.13 7.48 5.68
CA CYS A 24 -17.65 8.84 5.69
C CYS A 24 -17.13 9.61 4.47
N PRO A 25 -17.94 9.85 3.44
CA PRO A 25 -17.52 10.61 2.27
C PRO A 25 -16.98 12.00 2.65
N GLY A 26 -15.79 12.34 2.16
CA GLY A 26 -15.13 13.62 2.41
C GLY A 26 -14.31 13.70 3.70
N SER A 27 -14.48 12.77 4.66
CA SER A 27 -13.70 12.69 5.90
C SER A 27 -13.58 11.25 6.38
N ASP A 28 -13.05 10.40 5.52
CA ASP A 28 -12.97 8.96 5.77
C ASP A 28 -11.71 8.60 6.57
N ILE A 29 -11.85 8.54 7.90
CA ILE A 29 -10.78 8.16 8.82
C ILE A 29 -10.34 6.70 8.63
N VAL A 30 -11.22 5.82 8.19
CA VAL A 30 -10.92 4.40 7.95
C VAL A 30 -10.05 4.25 6.71
N CYS A 31 -10.41 4.96 5.64
CA CYS A 31 -9.62 5.02 4.43
C CYS A 31 -8.25 5.67 4.69
N ALA A 32 -8.20 6.74 5.47
CA ALA A 32 -6.96 7.39 5.87
C ALA A 32 -6.08 6.46 6.70
N GLY A 33 -6.66 5.71 7.64
CA GLY A 33 -5.94 4.72 8.44
C GLY A 33 -5.35 3.59 7.59
N ALA A 34 -6.12 3.04 6.67
CA ALA A 34 -5.64 2.02 5.76
C ALA A 34 -4.51 2.55 4.85
N SER A 35 -4.67 3.76 4.32
CA SER A 35 -3.65 4.41 3.49
C SER A 35 -2.37 4.68 4.26
N ALA A 36 -2.45 5.10 5.52
CA ALA A 36 -1.30 5.34 6.38
C ALA A 36 -0.49 4.06 6.59
N LEU A 37 -1.14 2.92 6.83
CA LEU A 37 -0.48 1.62 6.99
C LEU A 37 0.24 1.18 5.72
N VAL A 38 -0.38 1.36 4.58
CA VAL A 38 0.21 1.01 3.27
C VAL A 38 1.39 1.92 2.94
N CYS A 39 1.26 3.23 3.15
CA CYS A 39 2.34 4.19 2.94
C CYS A 39 3.51 3.96 3.91
N ALA A 40 3.22 3.63 5.17
CA ALA A 40 4.24 3.29 6.15
C ALA A 40 5.03 2.04 5.74
N LEU A 41 4.35 1.02 5.22
CA LEU A 41 5.02 -0.16 4.67
C LEU A 41 5.94 0.22 3.52
N ALA A 42 5.47 1.00 2.56
CA ALA A 42 6.30 1.44 1.44
C ALA A 42 7.56 2.18 1.90
N GLY A 43 7.41 3.10 2.85
CA GLY A 43 8.54 3.83 3.44
C GLY A 43 9.50 2.94 4.23
N ALA A 44 8.97 1.96 4.96
CA ALA A 44 9.78 0.99 5.70
C ALA A 44 10.64 0.13 4.77
N LEU A 45 10.11 -0.30 3.62
CA LEU A 45 10.87 -1.07 2.64
C LEU A 45 12.05 -0.26 2.07
N ASP A 46 11.86 1.04 1.83
CA ASP A 46 12.94 1.93 1.42
C ASP A 46 14.00 2.06 2.53
N ALA A 47 13.59 2.29 3.76
CA ALA A 47 14.49 2.42 4.91
C ALA A 47 15.29 1.14 5.21
N LEU A 48 14.70 -0.02 4.97
CA LEU A 48 15.35 -1.32 5.15
C LEU A 48 16.27 -1.72 3.98
N GLY A 49 16.30 -0.96 2.91
CA GLY A 49 17.01 -1.34 1.69
C GLY A 49 16.48 -2.65 1.10
N ALA A 50 15.16 -2.84 1.12
CA ALA A 50 14.53 -4.05 0.62
C ALA A 50 14.82 -4.26 -0.87
N GLN A 51 15.02 -5.51 -1.28
CA GLN A 51 15.29 -5.88 -2.66
C GLN A 51 13.99 -6.30 -3.38
N GLY A 52 14.00 -6.21 -4.70
CA GLY A 52 12.87 -6.63 -5.52
C GLY A 52 11.58 -5.85 -5.26
N VAL A 53 11.67 -4.61 -4.77
CA VAL A 53 10.50 -3.79 -4.45
C VAL A 53 9.74 -3.41 -5.71
N GLN A 54 8.46 -3.74 -5.71
CA GLN A 54 7.49 -3.28 -6.70
C GLN A 54 6.32 -2.66 -5.96
N ARG A 55 5.91 -1.46 -6.36
CA ARG A 55 4.80 -0.77 -5.72
C ARG A 55 3.97 0.04 -6.71
N THR A 56 2.67 -0.03 -6.51
CA THR A 56 1.69 0.83 -7.15
C THR A 56 0.81 1.40 -6.04
N LEU A 57 0.75 2.71 -5.93
CA LEU A 57 -0.04 3.42 -4.94
C LEU A 57 -0.90 4.45 -5.67
N CYS A 58 -2.17 4.14 -5.81
CA CYS A 58 -3.17 4.99 -6.47
C CYS A 58 -4.40 5.14 -5.58
N ALA A 59 -5.23 6.11 -5.87
CA ALA A 59 -6.53 6.22 -5.21
C ALA A 59 -7.34 4.93 -5.43
N GLY A 60 -7.73 4.30 -4.32
CA GLY A 60 -8.52 3.06 -4.36
C GLY A 60 -7.76 1.79 -4.77
N HIS A 61 -6.44 1.87 -4.98
CA HIS A 61 -5.64 0.70 -5.33
C HIS A 61 -4.22 0.80 -4.80
N ALA A 62 -3.77 -0.22 -4.09
CA ALA A 62 -2.40 -0.36 -3.64
C ALA A 62 -1.90 -1.79 -3.88
N ALA A 63 -0.69 -1.90 -4.36
CA ALA A 63 0.01 -3.17 -4.47
C ALA A 63 1.48 -2.95 -4.11
N ILE A 64 1.99 -3.71 -3.15
CA ILE A 64 3.38 -3.65 -2.69
C ILE A 64 3.92 -5.07 -2.64
N ALA A 65 5.06 -5.28 -3.27
CA ALA A 65 5.77 -6.55 -3.22
C ALA A 65 7.26 -6.32 -2.97
N ALA A 66 7.90 -7.24 -2.27
CA ALA A 66 9.33 -7.23 -2.03
C ALA A 66 9.84 -8.65 -1.80
N ASP A 67 11.15 -8.86 -1.93
CA ASP A 67 11.77 -10.13 -1.61
C ASP A 67 11.62 -10.47 -0.13
N ASP A 68 11.31 -11.73 0.15
CA ASP A 68 11.06 -12.21 1.52
C ASP A 68 12.37 -12.31 2.30
N ARG A 69 12.59 -11.33 3.15
CA ARG A 69 13.68 -11.25 4.11
C ARG A 69 13.09 -11.03 5.50
N ALA A 70 13.75 -11.46 6.56
CA ALA A 70 13.16 -11.45 7.90
C ALA A 70 12.68 -10.07 8.36
N ASP A 71 13.44 -9.01 8.10
CA ASP A 71 13.09 -7.64 8.42
C ASP A 71 11.97 -7.09 7.51
N VAL A 72 12.00 -7.42 6.23
CA VAL A 72 10.92 -7.11 5.25
C VAL A 72 9.62 -7.78 5.69
N ARG A 73 9.68 -9.05 6.06
CA ARG A 73 8.52 -9.79 6.58
C ARG A 73 7.93 -9.15 7.83
N ALA A 74 8.77 -8.68 8.74
CA ALA A 74 8.32 -7.95 9.93
C ALA A 74 7.57 -6.66 9.56
N ALA A 75 8.06 -5.90 8.59
CA ALA A 75 7.39 -4.69 8.12
C ALA A 75 6.01 -5.01 7.52
N PHE A 76 5.90 -6.03 6.67
CA PHE A 76 4.61 -6.50 6.16
C PHE A 76 3.68 -6.95 7.29
N THR A 77 4.20 -7.66 8.27
CA THR A 77 3.40 -8.14 9.43
C THR A 77 2.78 -6.97 10.19
N VAL A 78 3.51 -5.90 10.43
CA VAL A 78 2.98 -4.70 11.10
C VAL A 78 1.83 -4.09 10.30
N ALA A 79 2.03 -3.86 9.01
CA ALA A 79 0.99 -3.26 8.15
C ALA A 79 -0.27 -4.14 8.07
N VAL A 80 -0.10 -5.44 7.86
CA VAL A 80 -1.21 -6.42 7.77
C VAL A 80 -1.95 -6.52 9.09
N THR A 81 -1.24 -6.53 10.22
CA THR A 81 -1.86 -6.54 11.55
C THR A 81 -2.72 -5.29 11.76
N GLY A 82 -2.23 -4.12 11.38
CA GLY A 82 -3.00 -2.88 11.43
C GLY A 82 -4.25 -2.93 10.55
N LEU A 83 -4.16 -3.46 9.35
CA LEU A 83 -5.32 -3.63 8.46
C LEU A 83 -6.35 -4.62 9.04
N ARG A 84 -5.90 -5.70 9.67
CA ARG A 84 -6.80 -6.63 10.37
C ARG A 84 -7.50 -5.98 11.56
N GLN A 85 -6.80 -5.13 12.31
CA GLN A 85 -7.41 -4.36 13.40
C GLN A 85 -8.46 -3.38 12.87
N LEU A 86 -8.21 -2.70 11.74
CA LEU A 86 -9.21 -1.87 11.07
C LEU A 86 -10.43 -2.69 10.63
N ALA A 87 -10.21 -3.88 10.06
CA ALA A 87 -11.30 -4.76 9.65
C ALA A 87 -12.16 -5.22 10.85
N ALA A 88 -11.53 -5.47 11.99
CA ALA A 88 -12.26 -5.83 13.21
C ALA A 88 -13.03 -4.66 13.82
N ALA A 89 -12.46 -3.45 13.78
CA ALA A 89 -13.10 -2.24 14.33
C ALA A 89 -14.19 -1.67 13.41
N TYR A 90 -14.05 -1.84 12.11
CA TYR A 90 -14.96 -1.30 11.08
C TYR A 90 -15.44 -2.39 10.11
N PRO A 91 -16.17 -3.40 10.62
CA PRO A 91 -16.71 -4.47 9.76
C PRO A 91 -17.67 -3.86 8.73
N GLY A 92 -17.57 -4.34 7.49
CA GLY A 92 -18.33 -3.77 6.38
C GLY A 92 -17.61 -2.62 5.64
N HIS A 93 -16.52 -2.08 6.18
CA HIS A 93 -15.70 -1.04 5.55
C HIS A 93 -14.31 -1.53 5.15
N VAL A 94 -13.75 -2.47 5.89
CA VAL A 94 -12.47 -3.14 5.58
C VAL A 94 -12.65 -4.63 5.74
N ALA A 95 -12.13 -5.42 4.81
CA ALA A 95 -12.16 -6.88 4.89
C ALA A 95 -10.85 -7.48 4.36
N GLU A 96 -10.38 -8.55 5.00
CA GLU A 96 -9.30 -9.37 4.48
C GLU A 96 -9.85 -10.39 3.49
N ASP A 97 -9.26 -10.44 2.31
CA ASP A 97 -9.60 -11.41 1.29
C ASP A 97 -8.71 -12.64 1.47
N THR A 98 -9.27 -13.69 2.09
CA THR A 98 -8.58 -14.97 2.32
C THR A 98 -8.76 -15.96 1.18
N GLY A 99 -9.59 -15.63 0.19
CA GLY A 99 -9.84 -16.41 -1.01
C GLY A 99 -8.91 -16.01 -2.14
N ARG A 100 -8.37 -17.01 -2.82
CA ARG A 100 -7.58 -16.99 -4.06
C ARG A 100 -7.36 -15.61 -4.66
N VAL A 101 -6.20 -15.04 -4.41
CA VAL A 101 -5.72 -13.96 -5.27
C VAL A 101 -5.57 -14.55 -6.67
N PRO A 102 -6.27 -14.04 -7.68
CA PRO A 102 -6.03 -14.46 -9.04
C PRO A 102 -4.56 -14.22 -9.34
N ALA A 103 -3.88 -15.24 -9.84
CA ALA A 103 -2.53 -15.14 -10.36
C ALA A 103 -2.55 -14.20 -11.57
N GLN A 104 -2.57 -12.91 -11.33
CA GLN A 104 -2.15 -11.97 -12.35
C GLN A 104 -0.63 -11.88 -12.24
N GLU A 105 -0.01 -12.56 -13.15
CA GLU A 105 1.40 -12.48 -13.45
C GLU A 105 1.83 -11.02 -13.48
N THR A 106 2.58 -10.61 -12.47
CA THR A 106 3.49 -9.50 -12.66
C THR A 106 4.63 -10.03 -13.51
N LYS A 107 4.51 -9.91 -14.84
CA LYS A 107 5.66 -10.05 -15.72
C LYS A 107 6.75 -9.14 -15.21
N PRO A 108 7.99 -9.62 -15.07
CA PRO A 108 9.11 -8.76 -14.81
C PRO A 108 9.42 -7.99 -16.10
N ASN A 109 8.75 -6.86 -16.30
CA ASN A 109 9.24 -5.88 -17.25
C ASN A 109 10.29 -5.04 -16.54
N GLY A 110 11.54 -5.28 -16.91
CA GLY A 110 12.65 -4.43 -16.54
C GLY A 110 12.37 -3.00 -17.01
N SER A 111 12.28 -2.14 -16.08
CA SER A 111 12.51 -0.70 -16.06
C SER A 111 11.73 -0.12 -14.89
N ALA A 112 12.44 0.49 -13.94
CA ALA A 112 11.85 1.23 -12.86
C ALA A 112 11.20 2.51 -13.41
N ALA A 113 10.01 2.37 -13.98
CA ALA A 113 9.12 3.48 -14.22
C ALA A 113 8.13 3.49 -13.06
N ALA A 114 8.26 4.48 -12.16
CA ALA A 114 7.19 4.84 -11.26
C ALA A 114 5.96 5.15 -12.11
N GLY A 115 5.01 4.21 -12.17
CA GLY A 115 3.75 4.40 -12.87
C GLY A 115 3.04 5.58 -12.24
N ARG A 116 3.04 6.73 -12.93
CA ARG A 116 2.25 7.88 -12.52
C ARG A 116 0.78 7.50 -12.67
N CYS A 117 0.09 7.44 -11.55
CA CYS A 117 -1.36 7.42 -11.59
C CYS A 117 -1.86 8.71 -12.27
N PRO A 118 -2.80 8.65 -13.20
CA PRO A 118 -3.41 9.85 -13.76
C PRO A 118 -4.15 10.58 -12.64
N GLY A 119 -3.65 11.77 -12.26
CA GLY A 119 -4.26 12.62 -11.23
C GLY A 119 -3.32 13.14 -10.13
N ALA A 120 -2.02 12.86 -10.17
CA ALA A 120 -1.07 13.51 -9.28
C ALA A 120 -0.90 14.98 -9.70
N VAL A 121 -1.48 15.90 -8.94
CA VAL A 121 -1.27 17.35 -9.12
C VAL A 121 0.19 17.64 -8.78
N PRO A 122 0.96 18.32 -9.65
CA PRO A 122 2.30 18.73 -9.30
C PRO A 122 2.24 19.72 -8.14
N GLY A 123 2.93 19.39 -7.05
CA GLY A 123 3.05 20.29 -5.91
C GLY A 123 3.61 21.63 -6.35
N SER A 124 2.84 22.69 -6.16
CA SER A 124 3.26 24.06 -6.34
C SER A 124 4.39 24.34 -5.35
N GLY A 125 5.62 24.45 -5.88
CA GLY A 125 6.77 24.91 -5.12
C GLY A 125 6.51 26.33 -4.61
N GLN A 126 6.35 26.47 -3.31
CA GLN A 126 6.40 27.77 -2.68
C GLN A 126 7.86 28.27 -2.71
N GLN A 127 8.10 29.20 -3.61
CA GLN A 127 9.29 30.03 -3.56
C GLN A 127 9.24 30.88 -2.28
N ARG A 128 10.09 30.57 -1.33
CA ARG A 128 10.38 31.50 -0.22
C ARG A 128 11.10 32.73 -0.80
N LYS A 129 10.36 33.84 -0.88
CA LYS A 129 10.96 35.15 -1.05
C LYS A 129 11.83 35.42 0.17
N LYS A 130 13.15 35.52 -0.05
CA LYS A 130 14.04 36.15 0.91
C LYS A 130 13.77 37.65 0.83
N GLU A 131 13.17 38.22 1.87
CA GLU A 131 13.26 39.63 2.12
C GLU A 131 14.51 39.92 2.97
N THR A 132 15.36 40.74 2.45
CA THR A 132 16.44 41.44 3.13
C THR A 132 15.85 42.62 3.88
#